data_795d8407f2955aea552a135aa3c241ae
#
_entry.id   795d8407f2955aea552a135aa3c241ae
#
_cell.length_a   1.000
_cell.length_b   1.000
_cell.length_c   1.000
_cell.angle_alpha   90.00
_cell.angle_beta   90.00
_cell.angle_gamma   90.00
#
_symmetry.space_group_name_H-M   'P 1'
#
loop_
_entity.id
_entity.type
_entity.pdbx_description
1 polymer ?
#
loop_
_entity_poly.entity_id
_entity_poly.type
_entity_poly.pdbx_seq_one_letter_code
_entity_poly.pdbx_strand_id
1 'polypeptide(L)'
;MKVRYRYLERDPSLKKNNKKLSSFILKGKFLDERIKKSFENKIRRYLNSKYFISTSSGTNAIYLALKSAGIKKNDEVIVPCLSWMTTFTSVKSLGAIPVGVDVDNDYHLDLSKIKERVGSKTKAIIYVHFAGLQKNIKKLKTYCDKKKIILIEDCAQSFGSSIIK
;
A
#
# COMPACT_ATOMS: atom_id res chain seq x y z
N MET A 1 -25.65 6.51 -19.22
CA MET A 1 -25.44 6.36 -17.76
C MET A 1 -24.20 7.14 -17.36
N LYS A 2 -24.30 8.13 -16.44
CA LYS A 2 -23.11 8.82 -15.92
C LYS A 2 -22.50 7.96 -14.80
N VAL A 3 -21.35 7.37 -15.01
CA VAL A 3 -20.58 6.71 -13.95
C VAL A 3 -19.75 7.78 -13.26
N ARG A 4 -20.00 8.03 -11.96
CA ARG A 4 -19.22 8.98 -11.16
C ARG A 4 -18.08 8.25 -10.47
N TYR A 5 -16.94 8.87 -10.43
CA TYR A 5 -15.75 8.32 -9.76
C TYR A 5 -15.91 8.22 -8.22
N ARG A 6 -16.75 9.06 -7.62
CA ARG A 6 -17.05 9.06 -6.17
C ARG A 6 -18.54 9.19 -5.93
N TYR A 7 -19.05 8.43 -4.96
CA TYR A 7 -20.47 8.38 -4.57
C TYR A 7 -20.66 8.67 -3.07
N LEU A 8 -19.80 9.49 -2.48
CA LEU A 8 -19.86 9.78 -1.04
C LEU A 8 -21.21 10.34 -0.60
N GLU A 9 -21.86 11.11 -1.47
CA GLU A 9 -23.20 11.65 -1.19
C GLU A 9 -24.29 10.59 -1.02
N ARG A 10 -24.05 9.35 -1.47
CA ARG A 10 -25.00 8.21 -1.35
C ARG A 10 -24.73 7.35 -0.12
N ASP A 11 -23.66 7.61 0.61
CA ASP A 11 -23.34 6.85 1.81
C ASP A 11 -24.23 7.30 2.98
N PRO A 12 -25.20 6.48 3.43
CA PRO A 12 -26.09 6.84 4.53
C PRO A 12 -25.35 7.01 5.86
N SER A 13 -24.14 6.46 6.00
CA SER A 13 -23.33 6.59 7.20
C SER A 13 -22.79 8.00 7.38
N LEU A 14 -22.58 8.76 6.30
CA LEU A 14 -22.12 10.14 6.34
C LEU A 14 -23.08 11.04 7.13
N LYS A 15 -24.39 10.96 6.86
CA LYS A 15 -25.42 11.72 7.58
C LYS A 15 -25.42 11.39 9.07
N LYS A 16 -25.30 10.10 9.41
CA LYS A 16 -25.28 9.61 10.80
C LYS A 16 -24.02 10.07 11.55
N ASN A 17 -22.87 10.11 10.87
CA ASN A 17 -21.59 10.43 11.49
C ASN A 17 -21.29 11.94 11.51
N ASN A 18 -22.02 12.75 10.73
CA ASN A 18 -21.77 14.18 10.61
C ASN A 18 -21.88 14.92 11.96
N LYS A 19 -22.90 14.60 12.78
CA LYS A 19 -23.07 15.18 14.11
C LYS A 19 -21.89 14.84 15.03
N LYS A 20 -21.39 13.60 14.97
CA LYS A 20 -20.22 13.19 15.75
C LYS A 20 -18.96 13.93 15.30
N LEU A 21 -18.72 14.00 13.99
CA LEU A 21 -17.57 14.72 13.42
C LEU A 21 -17.59 16.19 13.82
N SER A 22 -18.72 16.88 13.68
CA SER A 22 -18.88 18.28 14.11
C SER A 22 -18.58 18.45 15.60
N SER A 23 -19.05 17.53 16.44
CA SER A 23 -18.77 17.56 17.89
C SER A 23 -17.27 17.41 18.19
N PHE A 24 -16.52 16.58 17.45
CA PHE A 24 -15.07 16.46 17.62
C PHE A 24 -14.33 17.71 17.21
N ILE A 25 -14.72 18.31 16.08
CA ILE A 25 -14.15 19.56 15.57
C ILE A 25 -14.36 20.70 16.59
N LEU A 26 -15.61 20.90 17.04
CA LEU A 26 -15.96 21.95 17.98
C LEU A 26 -15.26 21.80 19.34
N LYS A 27 -14.96 20.57 19.77
CA LYS A 27 -14.26 20.28 21.02
C LYS A 27 -12.73 20.27 20.88
N GLY A 28 -12.19 20.57 19.69
CA GLY A 28 -10.75 20.54 19.43
C GLY A 28 -10.09 19.17 19.63
N LYS A 29 -10.85 18.06 19.54
CA LYS A 29 -10.35 16.70 19.82
C LYS A 29 -9.70 16.06 18.60
N PHE A 30 -8.70 16.71 18.03
CA PHE A 30 -8.02 16.24 16.81
C PHE A 30 -7.01 15.11 17.06
N LEU A 31 -6.50 14.97 18.31
CA LEU A 31 -5.45 14.02 18.67
C LEU A 31 -5.92 13.07 19.80
N ASP A 32 -7.07 12.41 19.60
CA ASP A 32 -7.57 11.42 20.58
C ASP A 32 -7.00 10.03 20.28
N GLU A 33 -5.96 9.66 21.01
CA GLU A 33 -5.29 8.35 20.90
C GLU A 33 -6.24 7.16 21.12
N ARG A 34 -7.32 7.32 21.88
CA ARG A 34 -8.31 6.23 22.11
C ARG A 34 -9.09 5.93 20.85
N ILE A 35 -9.45 6.97 20.08
CA ILE A 35 -10.14 6.81 18.79
C ILE A 35 -9.23 6.15 17.80
N LYS A 36 -7.98 6.60 17.68
CA LYS A 36 -6.95 6.01 16.83
C LYS A 36 -6.76 4.53 17.14
N LYS A 37 -6.49 4.18 18.39
CA LYS A 37 -6.30 2.78 18.83
C LYS A 37 -7.54 1.93 18.56
N SER A 38 -8.75 2.46 18.78
CA SER A 38 -10.00 1.77 18.47
C SER A 38 -10.12 1.47 16.98
N PHE A 39 -9.80 2.44 16.14
CA PHE A 39 -9.78 2.28 14.67
C PHE A 39 -8.76 1.24 14.24
N GLU A 40 -7.51 1.36 14.69
CA GLU A 40 -6.43 0.44 14.35
C GLU A 40 -6.76 -1.00 14.76
N ASN A 41 -7.34 -1.21 15.93
CA ASN A 41 -7.78 -2.53 16.38
C ASN A 41 -8.90 -3.12 15.53
N LYS A 42 -9.86 -2.30 15.07
CA LYS A 42 -10.94 -2.76 14.18
C LYS A 42 -10.37 -3.19 12.82
N ILE A 43 -9.51 -2.39 12.22
CA ILE A 43 -8.89 -2.73 10.92
C ILE A 43 -7.98 -3.95 11.07
N ARG A 44 -7.19 -4.03 12.12
CA ARG A 44 -6.34 -5.19 12.41
C ARG A 44 -7.15 -6.49 12.45
N ARG A 45 -8.30 -6.48 13.14
CA ARG A 45 -9.21 -7.65 13.21
C ARG A 45 -9.82 -7.96 11.85
N TYR A 46 -10.30 -6.94 11.14
CA TYR A 46 -10.90 -7.10 9.82
C TYR A 46 -9.94 -7.74 8.81
N LEU A 47 -8.68 -7.29 8.81
CA LEU A 47 -7.63 -7.82 7.93
C LEU A 47 -6.98 -9.10 8.46
N ASN A 48 -7.35 -9.58 9.64
CA ASN A 48 -6.69 -10.69 10.33
C ASN A 48 -5.15 -10.54 10.36
N SER A 49 -4.68 -9.30 10.57
CA SER A 49 -3.25 -8.96 10.59
C SER A 49 -2.70 -8.97 12.00
N LYS A 50 -1.41 -9.26 12.15
CA LYS A 50 -0.72 -9.21 13.46
C LYS A 50 -0.63 -7.78 13.97
N TYR A 51 -0.36 -6.82 13.10
CA TYR A 51 -0.22 -5.40 13.41
C TYR A 51 -0.99 -4.55 12.39
N PHE A 52 -1.38 -3.38 12.82
CA PHE A 52 -1.90 -2.33 11.95
C PHE A 52 -1.50 -0.97 12.52
N ILE A 53 -0.95 -0.11 11.68
CA ILE A 53 -0.52 1.24 12.04
C ILE A 53 -1.16 2.21 11.07
N SER A 54 -1.91 3.17 11.57
CA SER A 54 -2.48 4.24 10.75
C SER A 54 -1.42 5.29 10.43
N THR A 55 -1.46 5.79 9.20
CA THR A 55 -0.56 6.84 8.69
C THR A 55 -1.36 7.99 8.09
N SER A 56 -0.72 9.12 7.88
CA SER A 56 -1.38 10.32 7.33
C SER A 56 -1.71 10.18 5.83
N SER A 57 -1.03 9.28 5.10
CA SER A 57 -1.24 9.06 3.67
C SER A 57 -0.62 7.72 3.23
N GLY A 58 -1.04 7.24 2.04
CA GLY A 58 -0.41 6.08 1.39
C GLY A 58 1.07 6.31 1.10
N THR A 59 1.46 7.53 0.73
CA THR A 59 2.87 7.90 0.53
C THR A 59 3.69 7.65 1.80
N ASN A 60 3.19 8.13 2.95
CA ASN A 60 3.85 7.89 4.23
C ASN A 60 3.84 6.40 4.62
N ALA A 61 2.78 5.67 4.29
CA ALA A 61 2.72 4.23 4.53
C ALA A 61 3.85 3.50 3.78
N ILE A 62 4.02 3.76 2.48
CA ILE A 62 5.08 3.15 1.66
C ILE A 62 6.47 3.57 2.20
N TYR A 63 6.68 4.86 2.48
CA TYR A 63 7.93 5.37 3.02
C TYR A 63 8.30 4.67 4.34
N LEU A 64 7.37 4.59 5.28
CA LEU A 64 7.59 3.95 6.58
C LEU A 64 7.80 2.44 6.44
N ALA A 65 7.08 1.76 5.55
CA ALA A 65 7.27 0.35 5.26
C ALA A 65 8.69 0.08 4.75
N LEU A 66 9.15 0.85 3.77
CA LEU A 66 10.53 0.75 3.25
C LEU A 66 11.56 1.03 4.33
N LYS A 67 11.37 2.09 5.12
CA LYS A 67 12.29 2.46 6.20
C LYS A 67 12.36 1.39 7.28
N SER A 68 11.22 0.84 7.71
CA SER A 68 11.16 -0.24 8.70
C SER A 68 11.74 -1.56 8.17
N ALA A 69 11.67 -1.78 6.86
CA ALA A 69 12.32 -2.89 6.17
C ALA A 69 13.85 -2.73 6.07
N GLY A 70 14.41 -1.62 6.55
CA GLY A 70 15.85 -1.37 6.55
C GLY A 70 16.41 -0.88 5.22
N ILE A 71 15.58 -0.40 4.30
CA ILE A 71 16.04 0.17 3.02
C ILE A 71 16.86 1.42 3.26
N LYS A 72 18.03 1.49 2.62
CA LYS A 72 19.05 2.54 2.80
C LYS A 72 19.41 3.19 1.47
N LYS A 73 20.21 4.24 1.56
CA LYS A 73 20.81 4.91 0.40
C LYS A 73 21.54 3.89 -0.48
N ASN A 74 21.33 3.99 -1.80
CA ASN A 74 21.87 3.13 -2.85
C ASN A 74 21.32 1.70 -2.89
N ASP A 75 20.42 1.28 -2.00
CA ASP A 75 19.66 0.05 -2.18
C ASP A 75 18.70 0.21 -3.37
N GLU A 76 18.51 -0.86 -4.13
CA GLU A 76 17.55 -0.89 -5.22
C GLU A 76 16.20 -1.43 -4.75
N VAL A 77 15.13 -0.75 -5.17
CA VAL A 77 13.74 -1.18 -4.94
C VAL A 77 13.03 -1.27 -6.28
N ILE A 78 12.58 -2.46 -6.63
CA ILE A 78 11.76 -2.66 -7.85
C ILE A 78 10.38 -2.06 -7.61
N VAL A 79 9.92 -1.29 -8.61
CA VAL A 79 8.61 -0.62 -8.62
C VAL A 79 7.94 -0.80 -9.98
N PRO A 80 6.61 -0.93 -10.06
CA PRO A 80 5.92 -1.00 -11.35
C PRO A 80 5.98 0.35 -12.07
N CYS A 81 6.26 0.35 -13.36
CA CYS A 81 6.23 1.58 -14.19
C CYS A 81 4.83 2.18 -14.27
N LEU A 82 3.79 1.36 -14.17
CA LEU A 82 2.40 1.80 -14.06
C LEU A 82 2.01 1.87 -12.58
N SER A 83 2.16 3.03 -11.97
CA SER A 83 1.75 3.28 -10.59
C SER A 83 1.59 4.77 -10.34
N TRP A 84 1.11 5.10 -9.14
CA TRP A 84 1.10 6.48 -8.66
C TRP A 84 2.54 6.98 -8.43
N MET A 85 2.81 8.24 -8.75
CA MET A 85 4.14 8.86 -8.62
C MET A 85 4.78 8.62 -7.25
N THR A 86 3.98 8.54 -6.20
CA THR A 86 4.48 8.40 -4.82
C THR A 86 5.15 7.05 -4.55
N THR A 87 4.87 6.02 -5.35
CA THR A 87 5.59 4.74 -5.28
C THR A 87 7.08 4.95 -5.55
N PHE A 88 7.42 5.76 -6.56
CA PHE A 88 8.79 6.12 -6.90
C PHE A 88 9.42 7.10 -5.90
N THR A 89 8.66 8.17 -5.56
CA THR A 89 9.20 9.23 -4.69
C THR A 89 9.45 8.75 -3.27
N SER A 90 8.65 7.80 -2.75
CA SER A 90 8.88 7.21 -1.42
C SER A 90 10.22 6.46 -1.35
N VAL A 91 10.60 5.75 -2.43
CA VAL A 91 11.91 5.10 -2.53
C VAL A 91 13.02 6.14 -2.57
N LYS A 92 12.89 7.16 -3.44
CA LYS A 92 13.89 8.23 -3.57
C LYS A 92 14.09 9.02 -2.28
N SER A 93 13.05 9.22 -1.50
CA SER A 93 13.13 9.94 -0.21
C SER A 93 14.01 9.24 0.84
N LEU A 94 14.31 7.95 0.65
CA LEU A 94 15.29 7.21 1.46
C LEU A 94 16.72 7.23 0.87
N GLY A 95 16.92 7.93 -0.26
CA GLY A 95 18.18 7.86 -1.00
C GLY A 95 18.37 6.54 -1.74
N ALA A 96 17.36 5.67 -1.76
CA ALA A 96 17.35 4.43 -2.51
C ALA A 96 17.04 4.66 -4.01
N ILE A 97 17.30 3.66 -4.83
CA ILE A 97 17.18 3.71 -6.28
C ILE A 97 15.92 2.96 -6.69
N PRO A 98 14.86 3.64 -7.18
CA PRO A 98 13.71 2.95 -7.74
C PRO A 98 14.08 2.36 -9.11
N VAL A 99 13.94 1.05 -9.27
CA VAL A 99 14.15 0.33 -10.52
C VAL A 99 12.78 0.03 -11.12
N GLY A 100 12.43 0.78 -12.18
CA GLY A 100 11.17 0.59 -12.89
C GLY A 100 11.15 -0.75 -13.63
N VAL A 101 10.07 -1.50 -13.44
CA VAL A 101 9.78 -2.73 -14.18
C VAL A 101 8.41 -2.58 -14.82
N ASP A 102 8.34 -2.94 -16.08
CA ASP A 102 7.12 -2.84 -16.85
C ASP A 102 6.06 -3.85 -16.35
N VAL A 103 4.81 -3.57 -16.67
CA VAL A 103 3.68 -4.41 -16.33
C VAL A 103 3.32 -5.35 -17.48
N ASP A 104 2.58 -6.40 -17.16
CA ASP A 104 1.98 -7.29 -18.15
C ASP A 104 0.67 -6.68 -18.72
N ASN A 105 0.01 -7.42 -19.63
CA ASN A 105 -1.24 -6.98 -20.26
C ASN A 105 -2.42 -6.81 -19.27
N ASP A 106 -2.29 -7.35 -18.07
CA ASP A 106 -3.28 -7.20 -16.99
C ASP A 106 -2.88 -6.14 -15.96
N TYR A 107 -1.92 -5.28 -16.32
CA TYR A 107 -1.43 -4.16 -15.50
C TYR A 107 -0.70 -4.56 -14.20
N HIS A 108 -0.21 -5.80 -14.09
CA HIS A 108 0.57 -6.26 -12.95
C HIS A 108 2.06 -6.35 -13.28
N LEU A 109 2.90 -6.25 -12.24
CA LEU A 109 4.33 -6.48 -12.40
C LEU A 109 4.60 -7.83 -13.06
N ASP A 110 5.31 -7.79 -14.19
CA ASP A 110 5.71 -8.99 -14.91
C ASP A 110 6.86 -9.70 -14.19
N LEU A 111 6.59 -10.93 -13.70
CA LEU A 111 7.57 -11.71 -12.95
C LEU A 111 8.82 -12.07 -13.76
N SER A 112 8.69 -12.21 -15.08
CA SER A 112 9.85 -12.45 -15.96
C SER A 112 10.77 -11.24 -15.97
N LYS A 113 10.21 -10.07 -16.20
CA LYS A 113 10.92 -8.79 -16.20
C LYS A 113 11.52 -8.44 -14.83
N ILE A 114 10.82 -8.79 -13.73
CA ILE A 114 11.39 -8.68 -12.39
C ILE A 114 12.69 -9.49 -12.27
N LYS A 115 12.68 -10.75 -12.72
CA LYS A 115 13.86 -11.63 -12.62
C LYS A 115 15.06 -11.10 -13.40
N GLU A 116 14.83 -10.43 -14.52
CA GLU A 116 15.88 -9.79 -15.33
C GLU A 116 16.53 -8.57 -14.65
N ARG A 117 15.75 -7.89 -13.78
CA ARG A 117 16.18 -6.67 -13.10
C ARG A 117 16.70 -6.87 -11.67
N VAL A 118 16.45 -8.04 -11.08
CA VAL A 118 16.94 -8.34 -9.72
C VAL A 118 18.45 -8.52 -9.73
N GLY A 119 19.14 -7.68 -8.98
CA GLY A 119 20.59 -7.72 -8.78
C GLY A 119 20.97 -7.83 -7.29
N SER A 120 22.26 -7.77 -7.00
CA SER A 120 22.81 -7.84 -5.62
C SER A 120 22.36 -6.70 -4.72
N LYS A 121 22.07 -5.53 -5.32
CA LYS A 121 21.59 -4.33 -4.63
C LYS A 121 20.07 -4.32 -4.42
N THR A 122 19.31 -5.22 -5.06
CA THR A 122 17.85 -5.28 -4.93
C THR A 122 17.47 -5.79 -3.54
N LYS A 123 16.79 -4.95 -2.74
CA LYS A 123 16.40 -5.26 -1.36
C LYS A 123 14.91 -5.41 -1.18
N ALA A 124 14.10 -4.74 -2.00
CA ALA A 124 12.65 -4.82 -1.93
C ALA A 124 11.99 -4.75 -3.31
N ILE A 125 10.76 -5.21 -3.35
CA ILE A 125 9.84 -5.06 -4.48
C ILE A 125 8.55 -4.48 -3.93
N ILE A 126 8.05 -3.39 -4.55
CA ILE A 126 6.71 -2.86 -4.28
C ILE A 126 5.78 -3.43 -5.35
N TYR A 127 4.79 -4.19 -4.93
CA TYR A 127 3.74 -4.73 -5.79
C TYR A 127 2.46 -3.93 -5.58
N VAL A 128 1.94 -3.31 -6.64
CA VAL A 128 0.69 -2.55 -6.59
C VAL A 128 -0.43 -3.43 -7.13
N HIS A 129 -1.48 -3.62 -6.33
CA HIS A 129 -2.70 -4.32 -6.75
C HIS A 129 -3.58 -3.38 -7.58
N PHE A 130 -3.15 -3.14 -8.81
CA PHE A 130 -3.78 -2.17 -9.71
C PHE A 130 -5.25 -2.54 -9.98
N ALA A 131 -6.14 -1.56 -9.87
CA ALA A 131 -7.60 -1.72 -10.04
C ALA A 131 -8.24 -2.80 -9.14
N GLY A 132 -7.58 -3.19 -8.05
CA GLY A 132 -8.08 -4.22 -7.13
C GLY A 132 -7.88 -5.66 -7.61
N LEU A 133 -7.21 -5.86 -8.73
CA LEU A 133 -6.92 -7.18 -9.27
C LEU A 133 -5.73 -7.81 -8.55
N GLN A 134 -5.76 -9.14 -8.44
CA GLN A 134 -4.64 -9.92 -7.88
C GLN A 134 -4.16 -10.95 -8.91
N LYS A 135 -2.87 -10.94 -9.22
CA LYS A 135 -2.28 -11.90 -10.13
C LYS A 135 -0.88 -12.30 -9.66
N ASN A 136 -0.63 -13.59 -9.69
CA ASN A 136 0.69 -14.15 -9.43
C ASN A 136 1.37 -13.80 -8.09
N ILE A 137 0.66 -13.17 -7.14
CA ILE A 137 1.27 -12.70 -5.89
C ILE A 137 1.92 -13.85 -5.10
N LYS A 138 1.32 -15.05 -5.08
CA LYS A 138 1.91 -16.23 -4.42
C LYS A 138 3.24 -16.62 -5.04
N LYS A 139 3.33 -16.61 -6.38
CA LYS A 139 4.58 -16.92 -7.12
C LYS A 139 5.65 -15.85 -6.84
N LEU A 140 5.26 -14.58 -6.84
CA LEU A 140 6.17 -13.47 -6.52
C LEU A 140 6.67 -13.57 -5.08
N LYS A 141 5.78 -13.85 -4.11
CA LYS A 141 6.16 -14.05 -2.70
C LYS A 141 7.19 -15.17 -2.55
N THR A 142 6.93 -16.33 -3.16
CA THR A 142 7.87 -17.46 -3.14
C THR A 142 9.23 -17.08 -3.74
N TYR A 143 9.23 -16.31 -4.83
CA TYR A 143 10.47 -15.80 -5.44
C TYR A 143 11.22 -14.85 -4.51
N CYS A 144 10.51 -13.89 -3.91
CA CYS A 144 11.09 -12.95 -2.95
C CYS A 144 11.72 -13.67 -1.75
N ASP A 145 11.02 -14.66 -1.18
CA ASP A 145 11.53 -15.45 -0.04
C ASP A 145 12.82 -16.19 -0.39
N LYS A 146 12.88 -16.85 -1.55
CA LYS A 146 14.09 -17.54 -2.03
C LYS A 146 15.27 -16.58 -2.22
N LYS A 147 14.99 -15.36 -2.67
CA LYS A 147 16.02 -14.33 -2.93
C LYS A 147 16.31 -13.45 -1.71
N LYS A 148 15.60 -13.62 -0.60
CA LYS A 148 15.67 -12.76 0.60
C LYS A 148 15.37 -11.29 0.27
N ILE A 149 14.45 -11.05 -0.65
CA ILE A 149 13.97 -9.74 -1.06
C ILE A 149 12.66 -9.45 -0.32
N ILE A 150 12.50 -8.25 0.19
CA ILE A 150 11.30 -7.84 0.92
C ILE A 150 10.20 -7.52 -0.08
N LEU A 151 9.02 -8.12 0.09
CA LEU A 151 7.83 -7.79 -0.69
C LEU A 151 6.95 -6.83 0.10
N ILE A 152 6.65 -5.68 -0.50
CA ILE A 152 5.70 -4.68 0.01
C ILE A 152 4.51 -4.66 -0.96
N GLU A 153 3.32 -4.91 -0.43
CA GLU A 153 2.08 -4.89 -1.20
C GLU A 153 1.35 -3.56 -0.97
N ASP A 154 1.21 -2.77 -2.04
CA ASP A 154 0.37 -1.56 -2.03
C ASP A 154 -1.06 -1.94 -2.40
N CYS A 155 -1.92 -1.97 -1.37
CA CYS A 155 -3.33 -2.33 -1.46
C CYS A 155 -4.26 -1.11 -1.49
N ALA A 156 -3.78 0.07 -1.87
CA ALA A 156 -4.60 1.30 -1.90
C ALA A 156 -5.85 1.16 -2.77
N GLN A 157 -5.79 0.33 -3.82
CA GLN A 157 -6.91 0.05 -4.72
C GLN A 157 -7.58 -1.31 -4.46
N SER A 158 -7.13 -2.07 -3.45
CA SER A 158 -7.59 -3.44 -3.19
C SER A 158 -7.88 -3.71 -1.72
N PHE A 159 -8.16 -2.67 -0.93
CA PHE A 159 -8.41 -2.81 0.50
C PHE A 159 -9.54 -3.82 0.78
N GLY A 160 -9.25 -4.81 1.62
CA GLY A 160 -10.18 -5.87 1.98
C GLY A 160 -10.30 -7.01 0.97
N SER A 161 -9.61 -6.93 -0.17
CA SER A 161 -9.54 -8.05 -1.12
C SER A 161 -8.79 -9.23 -0.50
N SER A 162 -9.22 -10.44 -0.82
CA SER A 162 -8.56 -11.68 -0.39
C SER A 162 -8.49 -12.68 -1.52
N ILE A 163 -7.47 -13.53 -1.49
CA ILE A 163 -7.42 -14.68 -2.40
C ILE A 163 -8.34 -15.75 -1.85
N ILE A 164 -9.42 -16.03 -2.57
CA ILE A 164 -10.27 -17.17 -2.27
C ILE A 164 -9.44 -18.43 -2.44
N LYS A 165 -9.41 -19.26 -1.40
CA LYS A 165 -8.70 -20.55 -1.41
C LYS A 165 -9.47 -21.57 -2.21
#